data_70e906fdf3838dfca32c5a5f9d5c4c9e
#
_entry.id   70e906fdf3838dfca32c5a5f9d5c4c9e
#
_cell.length_a   1.000
_cell.length_b   1.000
_cell.length_c   1.000
_cell.angle_alpha   90.00
_cell.angle_beta   90.00
_cell.angle_gamma   90.00
#
_symmetry.space_group_name_H-M   'P 1'
#
loop_
_entity.id
_entity.type
_entity.pdbx_description
1 polymer ?
#
loop_
_entity_poly.entity_id
_entity_poly.type
_entity_poly.pdbx_seq_one_letter_code
_entity_poly.pdbx_strand_id
1 'polypeptide(L)'
;DVLHAFDGRGTTVAMLFVDAEGRDGRWLRDAWPAGVARVPPERVTAQLAALRTFREERPDPAEAATLVTALVAGLCRGPRPLHQRDDRITRALELIHARTDARVSQAEIAAQVFLSPSRFAHLFTADVGVPLRRYLLWRKLSLAMQAFGRGATLSAAAHAAGFSDSAHLTRTWQQMFGLAPTMMTAGLEFFEIPAP
;
A
#
# COMPACT_ATOMS: atom_id res chain seq x y z
N ASP A 1 -4.72 15.32 -2.20
CA ASP A 1 -3.33 15.11 -1.75
C ASP A 1 -3.05 16.03 -0.57
N VAL A 2 -2.67 15.46 0.55
CA VAL A 2 -2.23 16.22 1.72
C VAL A 2 -0.72 16.25 1.71
N LEU A 3 -0.12 17.44 1.61
CA LEU A 3 1.32 17.61 1.76
C LEU A 3 1.68 17.26 3.21
N HIS A 4 2.56 16.31 3.39
CA HIS A 4 3.02 15.90 4.72
C HIS A 4 4.52 15.77 4.74
N ALA A 5 5.12 16.08 5.88
CA ALA A 5 6.51 15.84 6.19
C ALA A 5 6.59 15.00 7.47
N PHE A 6 7.60 14.18 7.56
CA PHE A 6 7.83 13.31 8.71
C PHE A 6 9.21 13.59 9.30
N ASP A 7 9.26 13.88 10.60
CA ASP A 7 10.50 13.95 11.37
C ASP A 7 10.48 12.87 12.46
N GLY A 8 11.20 11.79 12.20
CA GLY A 8 11.31 10.63 13.11
C GLY A 8 12.58 10.58 13.92
N ARG A 9 13.37 11.66 13.98
CA ARG A 9 14.62 11.69 14.72
C ARG A 9 14.40 11.37 16.20
N GLY A 10 15.16 10.39 16.72
CA GLY A 10 15.05 9.94 18.11
C GLY A 10 13.81 9.11 18.44
N THR A 11 13.00 8.72 17.44
CA THR A 11 11.81 7.88 17.62
C THR A 11 11.90 6.59 16.83
N THR A 12 11.18 5.56 17.30
CA THR A 12 10.92 4.36 16.51
C THR A 12 9.57 4.51 15.81
N VAL A 13 9.54 4.25 14.51
CA VAL A 13 8.34 4.38 13.68
C VAL A 13 8.04 3.04 13.05
N ALA A 14 6.78 2.62 13.12
CA ALA A 14 6.25 1.55 12.32
C ALA A 14 5.37 2.14 11.22
N MET A 15 5.63 1.77 9.97
CA MET A 15 4.81 2.15 8.83
C MET A 15 4.06 0.92 8.32
N LEU A 16 2.74 1.03 8.28
CA LEU A 16 1.88 -0.01 7.73
C LEU A 16 1.36 0.44 6.38
N PHE A 17 1.73 -0.29 5.33
CA PHE A 17 1.20 -0.09 3.98
C PHE A 17 0.08 -1.11 3.76
N VAL A 18 -1.14 -0.60 3.63
CA VAL A 18 -2.32 -1.44 3.41
C VAL A 18 -2.75 -1.31 1.95
N ASP A 19 -2.96 -2.45 1.31
CA ASP A 19 -3.46 -2.48 -0.05
C ASP A 19 -4.88 -1.89 -0.10
N ALA A 20 -5.03 -0.81 -0.88
CA ALA A 20 -6.30 -0.09 -1.02
C ALA A 20 -7.42 -0.95 -1.61
N GLU A 21 -7.07 -1.95 -2.43
CA GLU A 21 -8.03 -2.90 -3.03
C GLU A 21 -8.37 -4.06 -2.09
N GLY A 22 -7.51 -4.32 -1.13
CA GLY A 22 -7.69 -5.35 -0.12
C GLY A 22 -8.89 -5.04 0.79
N ARG A 23 -9.37 -6.07 1.46
CA ARG A 23 -10.50 -5.98 2.38
C ARG A 23 -10.24 -4.97 3.52
N ASP A 24 -9.03 -4.95 4.03
CA ASP A 24 -8.61 -4.05 5.11
C ASP A 24 -8.45 -2.61 4.65
N GLY A 25 -7.94 -2.38 3.44
CA GLY A 25 -7.85 -1.05 2.86
C GLY A 25 -9.22 -0.42 2.63
N ARG A 26 -10.20 -1.20 2.19
CA ARG A 26 -11.59 -0.73 2.07
C ARG A 26 -12.19 -0.40 3.44
N TRP A 27 -11.99 -1.25 4.43
CA TRP A 27 -12.48 -1.01 5.79
C TRP A 27 -11.88 0.26 6.40
N LEU A 28 -10.58 0.48 6.23
CA LEU A 28 -9.91 1.71 6.66
C LEU A 28 -10.48 2.94 5.95
N ARG A 29 -10.69 2.88 4.65
CA ARG A 29 -11.28 3.97 3.87
C ARG A 29 -12.68 4.33 4.34
N ASP A 30 -13.52 3.34 4.61
CA ASP A 30 -14.88 3.55 5.09
C ASP A 30 -14.88 4.12 6.52
N ALA A 31 -13.94 3.69 7.36
CA ALA A 31 -13.77 4.21 8.72
C ALA A 31 -13.19 5.64 8.75
N TRP A 32 -12.38 6.02 7.73
CA TRP A 32 -11.65 7.28 7.68
C TRP A 32 -11.77 7.97 6.31
N PRO A 33 -12.99 8.39 5.90
CA PRO A 33 -13.23 8.92 4.55
C PRO A 33 -12.57 10.28 4.30
N ALA A 34 -12.25 11.03 5.34
CA ALA A 34 -11.61 12.35 5.23
C ALA A 34 -10.11 12.31 4.88
N GLY A 35 -9.54 11.13 4.64
CA GLY A 35 -8.13 10.96 4.29
C GLY A 35 -7.21 10.93 5.51
N VAL A 36 -6.65 12.07 5.94
CA VAL A 36 -5.75 12.10 7.10
C VAL A 36 -6.54 12.34 8.39
N ALA A 37 -6.32 11.47 9.38
CA ALA A 37 -6.96 11.59 10.68
C ALA A 37 -5.97 11.30 11.81
N ARG A 38 -6.18 11.95 12.96
CA ARG A 38 -5.46 11.62 14.19
C ARG A 38 -6.23 10.52 14.92
N VAL A 39 -5.58 9.38 15.07
CA VAL A 39 -6.16 8.25 15.81
C VAL A 39 -5.92 8.43 17.29
N PRO A 40 -6.97 8.32 18.15
CA PRO A 40 -6.81 8.32 19.59
C PRO A 40 -5.91 7.15 20.04
N PRO A 41 -4.86 7.41 20.86
CA PRO A 41 -3.91 6.38 21.25
C PRO A 41 -4.52 5.14 21.87
N GLU A 42 -5.61 5.31 22.65
CA GLU A 42 -6.32 4.22 23.32
C GLU A 42 -6.88 3.15 22.40
N ARG A 43 -7.05 3.48 21.10
CA ARG A 43 -7.52 2.51 20.10
C ARG A 43 -6.47 1.49 19.70
N VAL A 44 -5.20 1.83 19.84
CA VAL A 44 -4.07 1.04 19.34
C VAL A 44 -3.00 0.79 20.40
N THR A 45 -3.29 1.09 21.68
CA THR A 45 -2.30 0.98 22.76
C THR A 45 -1.75 -0.44 22.89
N ALA A 46 -2.61 -1.45 22.86
CA ALA A 46 -2.19 -2.86 22.95
C ALA A 46 -1.34 -3.26 21.73
N GLN A 47 -1.72 -2.83 20.54
CA GLN A 47 -1.01 -3.11 19.30
C GLN A 47 0.33 -2.36 19.24
N LEU A 48 0.42 -1.14 19.80
CA LEU A 48 1.68 -0.41 19.90
C LEU A 48 2.68 -1.12 20.82
N ALA A 49 2.21 -1.72 21.92
CA ALA A 49 3.05 -2.56 22.78
C ALA A 49 3.55 -3.79 22.00
N ALA A 50 2.66 -4.49 21.30
CA ALA A 50 3.01 -5.63 20.47
C ALA A 50 3.99 -5.27 19.33
N LEU A 51 3.87 -4.09 18.71
CA LEU A 51 4.83 -3.61 17.73
C LEU A 51 6.25 -3.39 18.28
N ARG A 52 6.38 -3.06 19.57
CA ARG A 52 7.71 -2.97 20.21
C ARG A 52 8.32 -4.35 20.38
N THR A 53 7.56 -5.31 20.89
CA THR A 53 7.98 -6.71 21.00
C THR A 53 8.33 -7.30 19.63
N PHE A 54 7.52 -6.99 18.62
CA PHE A 54 7.75 -7.40 17.22
C PHE A 54 9.15 -7.00 16.72
N ARG A 55 9.59 -5.79 17.02
CA ARG A 55 10.93 -5.32 16.63
C ARG A 55 12.05 -6.10 17.30
N GLU A 56 11.83 -6.52 18.56
CA GLU A 56 12.85 -7.21 19.38
C GLU A 56 12.94 -8.70 19.06
N GLU A 57 11.81 -9.35 18.85
CA GLU A 57 11.68 -10.81 18.74
C GLU A 57 11.65 -11.34 17.30
N ARG A 58 11.49 -10.46 16.30
CA ARG A 58 11.38 -10.83 14.87
C ARG A 58 10.38 -11.95 14.62
N PRO A 59 9.10 -11.70 14.81
CA PRO A 59 8.07 -12.71 14.68
C PRO A 59 7.97 -13.26 13.27
N ASP A 60 7.38 -14.42 13.14
CA ASP A 60 7.11 -15.01 11.84
C ASP A 60 6.03 -14.25 11.05
N PRO A 61 5.89 -14.50 9.73
CA PRO A 61 4.89 -13.81 8.91
C PRO A 61 3.44 -13.98 9.37
N ALA A 62 3.08 -15.09 10.04
CA ALA A 62 1.73 -15.34 10.51
C ALA A 62 1.41 -14.50 11.77
N GLU A 63 2.39 -14.37 12.67
CA GLU A 63 2.31 -13.48 13.82
C GLU A 63 2.23 -12.02 13.39
N ALA A 64 3.02 -11.64 12.38
CA ALA A 64 2.96 -10.33 11.75
C ALA A 64 1.57 -10.04 11.17
N ALA A 65 0.98 -10.99 10.45
CA ALA A 65 -0.36 -10.87 9.87
C ALA A 65 -1.44 -10.71 10.95
N THR A 66 -1.32 -11.45 12.04
CA THR A 66 -2.22 -11.35 13.20
C THR A 66 -2.16 -9.97 13.84
N LEU A 67 -0.95 -9.45 14.07
CA LEU A 67 -0.75 -8.12 14.64
C LEU A 67 -1.33 -7.02 13.74
N VAL A 68 -1.07 -7.09 12.42
CA VAL A 68 -1.60 -6.12 11.45
C VAL A 68 -3.12 -6.17 11.41
N THR A 69 -3.71 -7.37 11.42
CA THR A 69 -5.17 -7.53 11.48
C THR A 69 -5.76 -6.89 12.73
N ALA A 70 -5.14 -7.12 13.89
CA ALA A 70 -5.56 -6.52 15.16
C ALA A 70 -5.40 -4.99 15.14
N LEU A 71 -4.34 -4.47 14.51
CA LEU A 71 -4.09 -3.05 14.38
C LEU A 71 -5.15 -2.37 13.49
N VAL A 72 -5.47 -2.96 12.35
CA VAL A 72 -6.53 -2.48 11.45
C VAL A 72 -7.89 -2.51 12.17
N ALA A 73 -8.20 -3.59 12.89
CA ALA A 73 -9.43 -3.69 13.67
C ALA A 73 -9.53 -2.62 14.77
N GLY A 74 -8.43 -2.29 15.43
CA GLY A 74 -8.36 -1.19 16.39
C GLY A 74 -8.55 0.19 15.77
N LEU A 75 -8.09 0.39 14.55
CA LEU A 75 -8.27 1.62 13.79
C LEU A 75 -9.71 1.80 13.29
N CYS A 76 -10.40 0.72 12.95
CA CYS A 76 -11.75 0.72 12.41
C CYS A 76 -12.79 0.54 13.50
N ARG A 77 -14.00 1.09 13.31
CA ARG A 77 -15.15 0.87 14.21
C ARG A 77 -16.18 0.00 13.51
N GLY A 78 -16.79 -0.91 14.27
CA GLY A 78 -17.87 -1.74 13.78
C GLY A 78 -17.39 -3.00 13.04
N PRO A 79 -18.32 -3.78 12.50
CA PRO A 79 -17.99 -5.01 11.79
C PRO A 79 -17.25 -4.73 10.51
N ARG A 80 -16.36 -5.64 10.13
CA ARG A 80 -15.65 -5.59 8.85
C ARG A 80 -16.65 -5.64 7.70
N PRO A 81 -16.67 -4.67 6.78
CA PRO A 81 -17.67 -4.62 5.72
C PRO A 81 -17.59 -5.85 4.82
N LEU A 82 -18.74 -6.43 4.51
CA LEU A 82 -18.87 -7.40 3.42
C LEU A 82 -18.99 -6.61 2.12
N HIS A 83 -17.87 -6.36 1.46
CA HIS A 83 -17.86 -5.71 0.17
C HIS A 83 -17.81 -6.77 -0.94
N GLN A 84 -18.82 -6.77 -1.79
CA GLN A 84 -18.81 -7.55 -3.01
C GLN A 84 -18.24 -6.67 -4.12
N ARG A 85 -17.02 -7.02 -4.57
CA ARG A 85 -16.35 -6.32 -5.67
C ARG A 85 -17.10 -6.60 -6.99
N ASP A 86 -17.13 -5.62 -7.88
CA ASP A 86 -17.59 -5.82 -9.25
C ASP A 86 -16.65 -6.81 -9.98
N ASP A 87 -17.18 -7.85 -10.57
CA ASP A 87 -16.40 -8.92 -11.23
C ASP A 87 -15.49 -8.37 -12.35
N ARG A 88 -15.93 -7.30 -13.02
CA ARG A 88 -15.12 -6.62 -14.05
C ARG A 88 -13.91 -5.94 -13.45
N ILE A 89 -14.02 -5.39 -12.24
CA ILE A 89 -12.88 -4.79 -11.52
C ILE A 89 -11.98 -5.88 -10.98
N THR A 90 -12.53 -6.98 -10.46
CA THR A 90 -11.73 -8.16 -10.09
C THR A 90 -10.91 -8.64 -11.27
N ARG A 91 -11.54 -8.81 -12.44
CA ARG A 91 -10.84 -9.21 -13.66
C ARG A 91 -9.79 -8.18 -14.11
N ALA A 92 -10.10 -6.90 -14.03
CA ALA A 92 -9.14 -5.83 -14.36
C ALA A 92 -7.90 -5.87 -13.46
N LEU A 93 -8.07 -6.11 -12.16
CA LEU A 93 -6.95 -6.22 -11.21
C LEU A 93 -6.08 -7.44 -11.50
N GLU A 94 -6.70 -8.61 -11.81
CA GLU A 94 -5.95 -9.79 -12.24
C GLU A 94 -5.09 -9.50 -13.49
N LEU A 95 -5.67 -8.84 -14.49
CA LEU A 95 -4.97 -8.44 -15.71
C LEU A 95 -3.80 -7.47 -15.42
N ILE A 96 -3.99 -6.54 -14.49
CA ILE A 96 -2.96 -5.63 -14.05
C ILE A 96 -1.85 -6.37 -13.29
N HIS A 97 -2.21 -7.31 -12.41
CA HIS A 97 -1.25 -8.08 -11.61
C HIS A 97 -0.44 -9.08 -12.44
N ALA A 98 -1.03 -9.67 -13.45
CA ALA A 98 -0.36 -10.57 -14.38
C ALA A 98 0.72 -9.86 -15.22
N ARG A 99 0.66 -8.54 -15.36
CA ARG A 99 1.66 -7.78 -16.10
C ARG A 99 2.85 -7.44 -15.22
N THR A 100 4.01 -7.88 -15.62
CA THR A 100 5.30 -7.54 -14.99
C THR A 100 5.85 -6.20 -15.49
N ASP A 101 5.45 -5.79 -16.68
CA ASP A 101 5.81 -4.49 -17.26
C ASP A 101 4.89 -3.38 -16.75
N ALA A 102 5.50 -2.24 -16.46
CA ALA A 102 4.81 -1.10 -15.87
C ALA A 102 3.92 -0.32 -16.86
N ARG A 103 3.75 -0.79 -18.08
CA ARG A 103 2.98 -0.12 -19.13
C ARG A 103 1.58 -0.71 -19.22
N VAL A 104 0.72 -0.27 -18.32
CA VAL A 104 -0.70 -0.62 -18.33
C VAL A 104 -1.48 0.53 -18.96
N SER A 105 -2.07 0.30 -20.14
CA SER A 105 -2.98 1.26 -20.76
C SER A 105 -4.39 1.09 -20.16
N GLN A 106 -4.95 2.20 -19.67
CA GLN A 106 -6.35 2.21 -19.20
C GLN A 106 -7.33 1.73 -20.27
N ALA A 107 -7.10 2.14 -21.53
CA ALA A 107 -7.97 1.76 -22.65
C ALA A 107 -7.92 0.26 -22.95
N GLU A 108 -6.73 -0.33 -22.88
CA GLU A 108 -6.56 -1.78 -23.07
C GLU A 108 -7.24 -2.59 -21.98
N ILE A 109 -7.07 -2.21 -20.71
CA ILE A 109 -7.74 -2.91 -19.61
C ILE A 109 -9.25 -2.75 -19.71
N ALA A 110 -9.74 -1.52 -19.97
CA ALA A 110 -11.16 -1.27 -20.14
C ALA A 110 -11.78 -2.15 -21.24
N ALA A 111 -11.11 -2.27 -22.39
CA ALA A 111 -11.55 -3.11 -23.49
C ALA A 111 -11.63 -4.61 -23.08
N GLN A 112 -10.67 -5.12 -22.32
CA GLN A 112 -10.64 -6.51 -21.87
C GLN A 112 -11.73 -6.85 -20.85
N VAL A 113 -12.30 -5.84 -20.18
CA VAL A 113 -13.44 -5.99 -19.27
C VAL A 113 -14.75 -5.43 -19.85
N PHE A 114 -14.79 -5.23 -21.17
CA PHE A 114 -15.97 -4.79 -21.93
C PHE A 114 -16.55 -3.45 -21.45
N LEU A 115 -15.70 -2.51 -21.08
CA LEU A 115 -16.09 -1.17 -20.67
C LEU A 115 -15.44 -0.09 -21.54
N SER A 116 -16.12 1.05 -21.68
CA SER A 116 -15.46 2.25 -22.20
C SER A 116 -14.40 2.75 -21.19
N PRO A 117 -13.32 3.42 -21.64
CA PRO A 117 -12.30 3.94 -20.73
C PRO A 117 -12.84 4.84 -19.61
N SER A 118 -13.83 5.69 -19.93
CA SER A 118 -14.48 6.56 -18.94
C SER A 118 -15.27 5.75 -17.91
N ARG A 119 -16.09 4.81 -18.35
CA ARG A 119 -16.89 3.95 -17.44
C ARG A 119 -15.98 3.11 -16.55
N PHE A 120 -14.92 2.56 -17.12
CA PHE A 120 -13.92 1.82 -16.36
C PHE A 120 -13.26 2.69 -15.28
N ALA A 121 -12.83 3.91 -15.62
CA ALA A 121 -12.21 4.81 -14.64
C ALA A 121 -13.13 5.14 -13.47
N HIS A 122 -14.41 5.40 -13.73
CA HIS A 122 -15.41 5.63 -12.69
C HIS A 122 -15.64 4.41 -11.83
N LEU A 123 -15.86 3.25 -12.44
CA LEU A 123 -16.13 2.00 -11.73
C LEU A 123 -14.90 1.58 -10.90
N PHE A 124 -13.69 1.66 -11.48
CA PHE A 124 -12.44 1.36 -10.79
C PHE A 124 -12.27 2.26 -9.57
N THR A 125 -12.46 3.57 -9.71
CA THR A 125 -12.32 4.51 -8.59
C THR A 125 -13.37 4.27 -7.50
N ALA A 126 -14.59 3.93 -7.88
CA ALA A 126 -15.66 3.63 -6.93
C ALA A 126 -15.38 2.34 -6.14
N ASP A 127 -14.89 1.31 -6.80
CA ASP A 127 -14.61 -0.01 -6.19
C ASP A 127 -13.28 0.00 -5.40
N VAL A 128 -12.18 0.45 -6.03
CA VAL A 128 -10.83 0.43 -5.44
C VAL A 128 -10.58 1.62 -4.51
N GLY A 129 -11.29 2.74 -4.70
CA GLY A 129 -11.19 3.93 -3.86
C GLY A 129 -10.14 4.94 -4.27
N VAL A 130 -9.31 4.60 -5.27
CA VAL A 130 -8.30 5.49 -5.84
C VAL A 130 -8.32 5.41 -7.36
N PRO A 131 -7.99 6.50 -8.10
CA PRO A 131 -7.88 6.45 -9.55
C PRO A 131 -6.82 5.45 -10.01
N LEU A 132 -7.07 4.77 -11.14
CA LEU A 132 -6.17 3.75 -11.70
C LEU A 132 -4.72 4.22 -11.79
N ARG A 133 -4.48 5.47 -12.25
CA ARG A 133 -3.11 6.01 -12.37
C ARG A 133 -2.38 6.03 -11.01
N ARG A 134 -3.09 6.38 -9.94
CA ARG A 134 -2.53 6.42 -8.59
C ARG A 134 -2.29 5.01 -8.05
N TYR A 135 -3.21 4.10 -8.31
CA TYR A 135 -3.07 2.68 -8.00
C TYR A 135 -1.83 2.07 -8.68
N LEU A 136 -1.66 2.30 -9.98
CA LEU A 136 -0.49 1.80 -10.72
C LEU A 136 0.83 2.40 -10.21
N LEU A 137 0.84 3.68 -9.82
CA LEU A 137 2.01 4.30 -9.22
C LEU A 137 2.35 3.67 -7.87
N TRP A 138 1.34 3.45 -7.02
CA TRP A 138 1.51 2.77 -5.74
C TRP A 138 2.05 1.35 -5.92
N ARG A 139 1.51 0.60 -6.87
CA ARG A 139 2.00 -0.74 -7.22
C ARG A 139 3.47 -0.74 -7.65
N LYS A 140 3.89 0.21 -8.49
CA LYS A 140 5.30 0.36 -8.86
C LYS A 140 6.19 0.61 -7.63
N LEU A 141 5.76 1.48 -6.74
CA LEU A 141 6.50 1.75 -5.50
C LEU A 141 6.58 0.51 -4.61
N SER A 142 5.50 -0.26 -4.48
CA SER A 142 5.49 -1.52 -3.73
C SER A 142 6.47 -2.54 -4.32
N LEU A 143 6.51 -2.71 -5.64
CA LEU A 143 7.47 -3.58 -6.31
C LEU A 143 8.93 -3.14 -6.09
N ALA A 144 9.17 -1.82 -6.16
CA ALA A 144 10.50 -1.26 -5.87
C ALA A 144 10.92 -1.54 -4.42
N MET A 145 9.99 -1.37 -3.46
CA MET A 145 10.24 -1.68 -2.05
C MET A 145 10.57 -3.15 -1.81
N GLN A 146 9.79 -4.05 -2.40
CA GLN A 146 10.03 -5.48 -2.28
C GLN A 146 11.42 -5.87 -2.84
N ALA A 147 11.77 -5.37 -4.04
CA ALA A 147 13.08 -5.62 -4.62
C ALA A 147 14.22 -5.08 -3.72
N PHE A 148 14.04 -3.88 -3.19
CA PHE A 148 14.98 -3.24 -2.31
C PHE A 148 15.11 -3.98 -0.96
N GLY A 149 14.01 -4.40 -0.36
CA GLY A 149 13.98 -5.19 0.88
C GLY A 149 14.64 -6.58 0.73
N ARG A 150 14.68 -7.12 -0.50
CA ARG A 150 15.42 -8.35 -0.86
C ARG A 150 16.91 -8.10 -1.15
N GLY A 151 17.42 -6.88 -0.92
CA GLY A 151 18.81 -6.50 -1.08
C GLY A 151 19.21 -5.98 -2.46
N ALA A 152 18.24 -5.68 -3.34
CA ALA A 152 18.57 -5.05 -4.61
C ALA A 152 19.09 -3.61 -4.38
N THR A 153 19.96 -3.13 -5.27
CA THR A 153 20.35 -1.72 -5.28
C THR A 153 19.16 -0.85 -5.64
N LEU A 154 19.18 0.43 -5.24
CA LEU A 154 18.10 1.38 -5.57
C LEU A 154 17.89 1.50 -7.11
N SER A 155 18.96 1.42 -7.89
CA SER A 155 18.89 1.42 -9.35
C SER A 155 18.23 0.16 -9.90
N ALA A 156 18.62 -1.02 -9.39
CA ALA A 156 18.01 -2.30 -9.78
C ALA A 156 16.53 -2.36 -9.39
N ALA A 157 16.18 -1.90 -8.19
CA ALA A 157 14.80 -1.80 -7.73
C ALA A 157 13.95 -0.85 -8.59
N ALA A 158 14.52 0.30 -8.99
CA ALA A 158 13.86 1.24 -9.90
C ALA A 158 13.54 0.60 -11.24
N HIS A 159 14.52 -0.05 -11.85
CA HIS A 159 14.32 -0.74 -13.14
C HIS A 159 13.32 -1.90 -13.04
N ALA A 160 13.43 -2.75 -12.01
CA ALA A 160 12.50 -3.85 -11.78
C ALA A 160 11.05 -3.38 -11.61
N ALA A 161 10.85 -2.21 -11.02
CA ALA A 161 9.53 -1.61 -10.82
C ALA A 161 9.05 -0.72 -11.99
N GLY A 162 9.84 -0.60 -13.08
CA GLY A 162 9.48 0.17 -14.25
C GLY A 162 9.59 1.68 -14.10
N PHE A 163 10.50 2.16 -13.24
CA PHE A 163 10.95 3.55 -13.23
C PHE A 163 12.08 3.75 -14.25
N SER A 164 12.20 4.97 -14.77
CA SER A 164 13.27 5.31 -15.72
C SER A 164 14.66 5.20 -15.09
N ASP A 165 14.76 5.59 -13.83
CA ASP A 165 16.01 5.62 -13.07
C ASP A 165 15.74 5.72 -11.56
N SER A 166 16.80 5.60 -10.74
CA SER A 166 16.71 5.72 -9.29
C SER A 166 16.35 7.12 -8.80
N ALA A 167 16.65 8.17 -9.56
CA ALA A 167 16.29 9.54 -9.20
C ALA A 167 14.78 9.77 -9.37
N HIS A 168 14.18 9.20 -10.42
CA HIS A 168 12.72 9.22 -10.62
C HIS A 168 12.02 8.44 -9.49
N LEU A 169 12.49 7.24 -9.18
CA LEU A 169 11.98 6.48 -8.03
C LEU A 169 12.06 7.30 -6.74
N THR A 170 13.21 7.91 -6.44
CA THR A 170 13.43 8.69 -5.22
C THR A 170 12.48 9.88 -5.12
N ARG A 171 12.34 10.66 -6.20
CA ARG A 171 11.40 11.81 -6.21
C ARG A 171 9.95 11.36 -6.00
N THR A 172 9.52 10.33 -6.70
CA THR A 172 8.16 9.78 -6.57
C THR A 172 7.92 9.25 -5.16
N TRP A 173 8.91 8.57 -4.60
CA TRP A 173 8.87 8.06 -3.24
C TRP A 173 8.71 9.18 -2.21
N GLN A 174 9.57 10.21 -2.29
CA GLN A 174 9.49 11.39 -1.40
C GLN A 174 8.15 12.12 -1.50
N GLN A 175 7.61 12.26 -2.71
CA GLN A 175 6.28 12.87 -2.91
C GLN A 175 5.16 12.05 -2.26
N MET A 176 5.28 10.72 -2.23
CA MET A 176 4.23 9.85 -1.70
C MET A 176 4.36 9.62 -0.19
N PHE A 177 5.58 9.49 0.32
CA PHE A 177 5.84 9.08 1.70
C PHE A 177 6.48 10.18 2.56
N GLY A 178 6.88 11.31 1.98
CA GLY A 178 7.48 12.43 2.71
C GLY A 178 8.93 12.23 3.14
N LEU A 179 9.55 11.08 2.80
CA LEU A 179 10.93 10.74 3.19
C LEU A 179 11.68 10.04 2.04
N ALA A 180 13.00 10.10 2.05
CA ALA A 180 13.80 9.44 1.01
C ALA A 180 13.87 7.92 1.22
N PRO A 181 13.91 7.10 0.15
CA PRO A 181 14.09 5.65 0.26
C PRO A 181 15.32 5.26 1.07
N THR A 182 16.42 6.03 0.93
CA THR A 182 17.68 5.80 1.64
C THR A 182 17.59 6.00 3.15
N MET A 183 16.63 6.80 3.62
CA MET A 183 16.37 6.93 5.06
C MET A 183 15.71 5.68 5.64
N MET A 184 15.12 4.87 4.80
CA MET A 184 14.48 3.61 5.18
C MET A 184 15.48 2.45 5.25
N THR A 185 16.71 2.58 4.74
CA THR A 185 17.72 1.51 4.71
C THR A 185 18.44 1.27 6.02
N ALA A 186 18.53 2.26 6.88
CA ALA A 186 19.20 2.14 8.16
C ALA A 186 18.27 1.45 9.18
N GLY A 187 18.28 0.11 9.18
CA GLY A 187 17.57 -0.70 10.18
C GLY A 187 16.11 -0.98 9.87
N LEU A 188 15.69 -0.94 8.58
CA LEU A 188 14.37 -1.39 8.16
C LEU A 188 14.33 -2.89 7.97
N GLU A 189 13.29 -3.46 8.51
CA GLU A 189 12.86 -4.82 8.19
C GLU A 189 11.56 -4.75 7.41
N PHE A 190 11.52 -5.44 6.28
CA PHE A 190 10.30 -5.55 5.48
C PHE A 190 9.65 -6.91 5.76
N PHE A 191 8.39 -6.86 6.12
CA PHE A 191 7.57 -8.05 6.24
C PHE A 191 6.51 -8.02 5.13
N GLU A 192 6.53 -9.00 4.26
CA GLU A 192 5.44 -9.22 3.32
C GLU A 192 4.41 -10.09 3.99
N ILE A 193 3.24 -9.53 4.26
CA ILE A 193 2.12 -10.25 4.83
C ILE A 193 1.24 -10.71 3.67
N PRO A 194 1.10 -12.04 3.45
CA PRO A 194 0.21 -12.55 2.42
C PRO A 194 -1.21 -12.00 2.62
N ALA A 195 -1.87 -11.63 1.51
CA ALA A 195 -3.28 -11.31 1.57
C ALA A 195 -4.07 -12.54 2.06
N PRO A 196 -5.00 -12.37 3.01
CA PRO A 196 -5.83 -13.46 3.50
C PRO A 196 -6.79 -14.00 2.45
#